data_df8bc37bcfc8383c463a3941159922a8
#
_entry.id   df8bc37bcfc8383c463a3941159922a8
#
_cell.length_a   1.000
_cell.length_b   1.000
_cell.length_c   1.000
_cell.angle_alpha   90.00
_cell.angle_beta   90.00
_cell.angle_gamma   90.00
#
_symmetry.space_group_name_H-M   'P 1'
#
loop_
_entity.id
_entity.type
_entity.pdbx_description
1 polymer ?
#
loop_
_entity_poly.entity_id
_entity_poly.type
_entity_poly.pdbx_seq_one_letter_code
_entity_poly.pdbx_strand_id
1 'polypeptide(L)'
;MDKEYWESFYSKQRTIGDPTMFAKHILENYEVKEGANLIELGCGNGRDSTFFHKNGLNVLAVDQAESEIDFLKSQYESSEGITFFCGDFSKLESKKDYDIVYSRFTLHSINATEQDWTLNWVYENLNEGGLFCIEVRGQKNELYEKGEKVAGENDAYIHDNHYRRFIEFNFLCEELKRLGFIIEFSKEASGFAPFKDTNETFIRIISRKPLKDN
;
A
#
# COMPACT_ATOMS: atom_id res chain seq x y z
N MET A 1 7.02 -12.32 -2.77
CA MET A 1 7.08 -11.05 -3.55
C MET A 1 8.29 -11.06 -4.48
N ASP A 2 8.18 -10.54 -5.69
CA ASP A 2 9.22 -10.62 -6.75
C ASP A 2 10.23 -9.47 -6.61
N LYS A 3 11.26 -9.66 -5.77
CA LYS A 3 12.30 -8.65 -5.50
C LYS A 3 13.08 -8.25 -6.76
N GLU A 4 13.44 -9.23 -7.60
CA GLU A 4 14.27 -8.97 -8.80
C GLU A 4 13.54 -8.12 -9.83
N TYR A 5 12.23 -8.33 -9.99
CA TYR A 5 11.39 -7.50 -10.85
C TYR A 5 11.41 -6.04 -10.40
N TRP A 6 11.18 -5.77 -9.11
CA TRP A 6 11.09 -4.42 -8.56
C TRP A 6 12.45 -3.70 -8.59
N GLU A 7 13.54 -4.39 -8.28
CA GLU A 7 14.91 -3.84 -8.47
C GLU A 7 15.14 -3.38 -9.91
N SER A 8 14.78 -4.21 -10.90
CA SER A 8 14.91 -3.86 -12.31
C SER A 8 13.98 -2.73 -12.74
N PHE A 9 12.78 -2.66 -12.16
CA PHE A 9 11.80 -1.62 -12.49
C PHE A 9 12.28 -0.24 -12.04
N TYR A 10 12.68 -0.10 -10.79
CA TYR A 10 13.09 1.19 -10.22
C TYR A 10 14.48 1.66 -10.66
N SER A 11 15.39 0.75 -11.00
CA SER A 11 16.72 1.13 -11.51
C SER A 11 16.70 1.97 -12.79
N LYS A 12 15.59 1.95 -13.53
CA LYS A 12 15.44 2.65 -14.82
C LYS A 12 15.00 4.11 -14.72
N GLN A 13 14.41 4.54 -13.63
CA GLN A 13 13.91 5.91 -13.43
C GLN A 13 14.02 6.32 -11.94
N ARG A 14 15.13 6.93 -11.56
CA ARG A 14 15.37 7.44 -10.21
C ARG A 14 14.85 8.87 -10.04
N THR A 15 13.54 9.05 -10.12
CA THR A 15 12.90 10.35 -9.86
C THR A 15 11.73 10.17 -8.90
N ILE A 16 11.73 10.99 -7.86
CA ILE A 16 10.57 11.13 -6.97
C ILE A 16 9.51 11.89 -7.77
N GLY A 17 8.50 11.19 -8.25
CA GLY A 17 7.42 11.78 -9.03
C GLY A 17 6.41 12.56 -8.17
N ASP A 18 5.38 13.11 -8.83
CA ASP A 18 4.24 13.73 -8.15
C ASP A 18 3.48 12.70 -7.30
N PRO A 19 2.90 13.12 -6.16
CA PRO A 19 2.09 12.25 -5.32
C PRO A 19 0.88 11.72 -6.07
N THR A 20 0.46 10.51 -5.70
CA THR A 20 -0.70 9.90 -6.33
C THR A 20 -2.00 10.61 -5.96
N MET A 21 -3.03 10.40 -6.79
CA MET A 21 -4.38 10.87 -6.48
C MET A 21 -4.91 10.26 -5.17
N PHE A 22 -4.45 9.05 -4.82
CA PHE A 22 -4.86 8.40 -3.59
C PHE A 22 -4.25 9.07 -2.35
N ALA A 23 -2.96 9.35 -2.36
CA ALA A 23 -2.30 10.06 -1.25
C ALA A 23 -2.92 11.46 -1.03
N LYS A 24 -3.18 12.21 -2.10
CA LYS A 24 -3.89 13.50 -2.03
C LYS A 24 -5.28 13.34 -1.43
N HIS A 25 -6.05 12.35 -1.92
CA HIS A 25 -7.40 12.07 -1.44
C HIS A 25 -7.45 11.82 0.07
N ILE A 26 -6.46 11.12 0.63
CA ILE A 26 -6.41 10.89 2.08
C ILE A 26 -6.30 12.21 2.84
N LEU A 27 -5.34 13.07 2.49
CA LEU A 27 -5.15 14.34 3.22
C LEU A 27 -6.27 15.36 2.97
N GLU A 28 -6.96 15.29 1.84
CA GLU A 28 -8.05 16.21 1.50
C GLU A 28 -9.38 15.84 2.18
N ASN A 29 -9.61 14.54 2.47
CA ASN A 29 -10.93 14.06 2.89
C ASN A 29 -10.94 13.43 4.30
N TYR A 30 -9.80 13.23 4.91
CA TYR A 30 -9.68 12.65 6.25
C TYR A 30 -8.88 13.58 7.16
N GLU A 31 -9.36 13.74 8.38
CA GLU A 31 -8.64 14.52 9.39
C GLU A 31 -7.37 13.76 9.81
N VAL A 32 -6.22 14.33 9.48
CA VAL A 32 -4.90 13.81 9.82
C VAL A 32 -4.19 14.85 10.68
N LYS A 33 -3.80 14.47 11.90
CA LYS A 33 -3.09 15.37 12.82
C LYS A 33 -1.66 15.60 12.35
N GLU A 34 -1.16 16.81 12.55
CA GLU A 34 0.28 17.11 12.41
C GLU A 34 1.10 16.21 13.35
N GLY A 35 2.20 15.66 12.84
CA GLY A 35 3.03 14.70 13.56
C GLY A 35 2.43 13.28 13.65
N ALA A 36 1.31 12.99 12.99
CA ALA A 36 0.76 11.65 12.94
C ALA A 36 1.76 10.64 12.35
N ASN A 37 1.82 9.45 12.91
CA ASN A 37 2.70 8.38 12.45
C ASN A 37 2.05 7.60 11.31
N LEU A 38 2.69 7.62 10.15
CA LEU A 38 2.27 6.87 8.97
C LEU A 38 3.31 5.80 8.61
N ILE A 39 2.84 4.60 8.28
CA ILE A 39 3.66 3.63 7.55
C ILE A 39 3.12 3.42 6.14
N GLU A 40 4.01 3.49 5.14
CA GLU A 40 3.71 3.10 3.76
C GLU A 40 4.28 1.71 3.49
N LEU A 41 3.39 0.78 3.14
CA LEU A 41 3.74 -0.59 2.78
C LEU A 41 3.99 -0.68 1.28
N GLY A 42 5.25 -0.86 0.86
CA GLY A 42 5.67 -0.87 -0.54
C GLY A 42 5.74 0.54 -1.13
N CYS A 43 6.68 1.35 -0.65
CA CYS A 43 6.77 2.77 -1.03
C CYS A 43 7.31 3.04 -2.44
N GLY A 44 7.94 2.03 -3.08
CA GLY A 44 8.57 2.20 -4.38
C GLY A 44 9.52 3.40 -4.41
N ASN A 45 9.30 4.32 -5.36
CA ASN A 45 10.13 5.53 -5.51
C ASN A 45 9.85 6.63 -4.45
N GLY A 46 9.10 6.34 -3.42
CA GLY A 46 8.89 7.22 -2.27
C GLY A 46 8.03 8.47 -2.52
N ARG A 47 7.34 8.57 -3.66
CA ARG A 47 6.57 9.77 -4.02
C ARG A 47 5.43 10.09 -3.04
N ASP A 48 4.72 9.08 -2.55
CA ASP A 48 3.63 9.26 -1.59
C ASP A 48 4.19 9.45 -0.17
N SER A 49 5.23 8.69 0.23
CA SER A 49 5.94 8.87 1.49
C SER A 49 6.47 10.30 1.66
N THR A 50 7.12 10.83 0.62
CA THR A 50 7.68 12.19 0.66
C THR A 50 6.58 13.26 0.64
N PHE A 51 5.46 12.99 0.00
CA PHE A 51 4.29 13.87 0.05
C PHE A 51 3.69 13.92 1.46
N PHE A 52 3.45 12.79 2.10
CA PHE A 52 2.95 12.74 3.47
C PHE A 52 3.90 13.45 4.44
N HIS A 53 5.21 13.20 4.32
CA HIS A 53 6.22 13.87 5.14
C HIS A 53 6.19 15.39 4.96
N LYS A 54 6.13 15.90 3.71
CA LYS A 54 6.03 17.35 3.43
C LYS A 54 4.75 18.01 3.97
N ASN A 55 3.74 17.19 4.27
CA ASN A 55 2.50 17.64 4.91
C ASN A 55 2.48 17.39 6.42
N GLY A 56 3.65 17.24 7.05
CA GLY A 56 3.82 17.24 8.50
C GLY A 56 3.64 15.88 9.18
N LEU A 57 3.63 14.77 8.45
CA LEU A 57 3.53 13.45 9.03
C LEU A 57 4.92 12.86 9.32
N ASN A 58 5.02 12.03 10.35
CA ASN A 58 6.15 11.14 10.57
C ASN A 58 5.96 9.87 9.75
N VAL A 59 6.86 9.59 8.81
CA VAL A 59 6.70 8.53 7.83
C VAL A 59 7.76 7.44 7.99
N LEU A 60 7.32 6.18 8.11
CA LEU A 60 8.13 5.01 7.84
C LEU A 60 7.73 4.45 6.47
N ALA A 61 8.65 4.47 5.52
CA ALA A 61 8.45 3.97 4.17
C ALA A 61 9.19 2.64 3.99
N VAL A 62 8.47 1.58 3.66
CA VAL A 62 9.03 0.22 3.53
C VAL A 62 8.95 -0.24 2.08
N ASP A 63 10.07 -0.71 1.54
CA ASP A 63 10.11 -1.42 0.25
C ASP A 63 11.26 -2.44 0.24
N GLN A 64 11.15 -3.46 -0.59
CA GLN A 64 12.21 -4.48 -0.72
C GLN A 64 13.25 -4.15 -1.79
N ALA A 65 13.01 -3.14 -2.64
CA ALA A 65 13.96 -2.68 -3.66
C ALA A 65 15.10 -1.91 -3.01
N GLU A 66 16.20 -2.60 -2.70
CA GLU A 66 17.32 -2.07 -1.94
C GLU A 66 17.96 -0.86 -2.60
N SER A 67 18.15 -0.93 -3.92
CA SER A 67 18.77 0.16 -4.70
C SER A 67 17.94 1.45 -4.65
N GLU A 68 16.60 1.33 -4.61
CA GLU A 68 15.70 2.49 -4.51
C GLU A 68 15.65 3.04 -3.09
N ILE A 69 15.60 2.16 -2.09
CA ILE A 69 15.67 2.57 -0.68
C ILE A 69 16.98 3.27 -0.36
N ASP A 70 18.11 2.81 -0.86
CA ASP A 70 19.40 3.47 -0.64
C ASP A 70 19.47 4.84 -1.32
N PHE A 71 18.89 4.97 -2.53
CA PHE A 71 18.73 6.26 -3.18
C PHE A 71 17.88 7.21 -2.32
N LEU A 72 16.71 6.78 -1.87
CA LEU A 72 15.82 7.59 -1.03
C LEU A 72 16.47 7.99 0.30
N LYS A 73 17.17 7.08 0.97
CA LYS A 73 17.97 7.38 2.18
C LYS A 73 18.97 8.50 1.91
N SER A 74 19.70 8.45 0.79
CA SER A 74 20.67 9.48 0.44
C SER A 74 20.04 10.85 0.20
N GLN A 75 18.82 10.89 -0.36
CA GLN A 75 18.09 12.15 -0.61
C GLN A 75 17.52 12.78 0.67
N TYR A 76 17.26 11.97 1.70
CA TYR A 76 16.63 12.39 2.95
C TYR A 76 17.51 12.15 4.18
N GLU A 77 18.83 12.03 4.01
CA GLU A 77 19.79 11.72 5.08
C GLU A 77 19.71 12.67 6.29
N SER A 78 19.44 13.95 6.02
CA SER A 78 19.34 15.00 7.04
C SER A 78 17.89 15.36 7.40
N SER A 79 16.91 14.61 6.93
CA SER A 79 15.50 14.92 7.15
C SER A 79 14.98 14.19 8.38
N GLU A 80 14.51 14.94 9.38
CA GLU A 80 13.78 14.38 10.51
C GLU A 80 12.34 14.04 10.11
N GLY A 81 11.75 13.01 10.71
CA GLY A 81 10.34 12.64 10.49
C GLY A 81 10.07 11.78 9.25
N ILE A 82 11.10 11.37 8.50
CA ILE A 82 10.96 10.36 7.44
C ILE A 82 12.07 9.32 7.52
N THR A 83 11.70 8.05 7.44
CA THR A 83 12.63 6.92 7.44
C THR A 83 12.30 5.97 6.31
N PHE A 84 13.30 5.58 5.53
CA PHE A 84 13.19 4.55 4.49
C PHE A 84 13.82 3.25 4.98
N PHE A 85 13.06 2.16 4.92
CA PHE A 85 13.49 0.85 5.41
C PHE A 85 13.42 -0.18 4.29
N CYS A 86 14.58 -0.81 4.02
CA CYS A 86 14.63 -1.94 3.07
C CYS A 86 14.12 -3.20 3.76
N GLY A 87 12.95 -3.69 3.37
CA GLY A 87 12.35 -4.85 3.99
C GLY A 87 11.08 -5.34 3.29
N ASP A 88 10.69 -6.55 3.64
CA ASP A 88 9.45 -7.17 3.19
C ASP A 88 8.30 -6.77 4.13
N PHE A 89 7.35 -5.98 3.63
CA PHE A 89 6.22 -5.50 4.44
C PHE A 89 5.31 -6.64 4.92
N SER A 90 5.32 -7.79 4.26
CA SER A 90 4.57 -8.98 4.67
C SER A 90 5.24 -9.76 5.81
N LYS A 91 6.35 -9.25 6.37
CA LYS A 91 7.15 -9.89 7.43
C LYS A 91 7.65 -8.90 8.49
N LEU A 92 6.97 -7.78 8.64
CA LEU A 92 7.34 -6.77 9.63
C LEU A 92 7.11 -7.30 11.06
N GLU A 93 8.17 -7.31 11.87
CA GLU A 93 8.11 -7.78 13.25
C GLU A 93 7.89 -6.65 14.26
N SER A 94 8.25 -5.42 13.91
CA SER A 94 8.21 -4.30 14.84
C SER A 94 6.80 -3.86 15.17
N LYS A 95 6.48 -3.76 16.45
CA LYS A 95 5.25 -3.12 16.95
C LYS A 95 5.51 -1.63 17.14
N LYS A 96 4.82 -0.82 16.36
CA LYS A 96 4.77 0.63 16.53
C LYS A 96 3.32 1.07 16.40
N ASP A 97 3.00 2.17 17.06
CA ASP A 97 1.66 2.75 17.02
C ASP A 97 1.57 3.68 15.81
N TYR A 98 0.85 3.25 14.78
CA TYR A 98 0.60 4.03 13.59
C TYR A 98 -0.81 4.65 13.63
N ASP A 99 -0.91 5.88 13.18
CA ASP A 99 -2.21 6.56 12.97
C ASP A 99 -2.73 6.28 11.57
N ILE A 100 -1.84 6.00 10.62
CA ILE A 100 -2.19 5.65 9.25
C ILE A 100 -1.30 4.51 8.77
N VAL A 101 -1.93 3.48 8.21
CA VAL A 101 -1.25 2.48 7.36
C VAL A 101 -1.71 2.71 5.92
N TYR A 102 -0.78 2.98 5.02
CA TYR A 102 -1.03 3.25 3.62
C TYR A 102 -0.46 2.12 2.75
N SER A 103 -1.29 1.53 1.92
CA SER A 103 -0.95 0.39 1.07
C SER A 103 -1.51 0.62 -0.33
N ARG A 104 -0.64 0.99 -1.26
CA ARG A 104 -1.02 1.24 -2.64
C ARG A 104 -0.28 0.31 -3.59
N PHE A 105 -1.03 -0.50 -4.33
CA PHE A 105 -0.51 -1.48 -5.29
C PHE A 105 0.43 -2.53 -4.70
N THR A 106 0.23 -2.91 -3.45
CA THR A 106 1.10 -3.83 -2.71
C THR A 106 0.43 -5.17 -2.41
N LEU A 107 -0.82 -5.20 -1.93
CA LEU A 107 -1.50 -6.45 -1.56
C LEU A 107 -1.72 -7.41 -2.75
N HIS A 108 -1.75 -6.92 -3.97
CA HIS A 108 -1.82 -7.79 -5.17
C HIS A 108 -0.46 -8.37 -5.59
N SER A 109 0.64 -7.95 -4.97
CA SER A 109 1.99 -8.47 -5.23
C SER A 109 2.42 -9.56 -4.25
N ILE A 110 1.53 -9.96 -3.35
CA ILE A 110 1.74 -11.00 -2.33
C ILE A 110 0.65 -12.07 -2.42
N ASN A 111 0.96 -13.29 -1.94
CA ASN A 111 0.00 -14.38 -1.90
C ASN A 111 -1.05 -14.20 -0.79
N ALA A 112 -2.07 -15.08 -0.76
CA ALA A 112 -3.16 -14.98 0.20
C ALA A 112 -2.69 -15.09 1.66
N THR A 113 -1.77 -15.99 1.96
CA THR A 113 -1.22 -16.17 3.32
C THR A 113 -0.46 -14.92 3.79
N GLU A 114 0.35 -14.35 2.92
CA GLU A 114 1.06 -13.08 3.20
C GLU A 114 0.08 -11.91 3.39
N GLN A 115 -1.02 -11.88 2.61
CA GLN A 115 -2.08 -10.90 2.82
C GLN A 115 -2.73 -11.05 4.19
N ASP A 116 -3.15 -12.27 4.55
CA ASP A 116 -3.79 -12.53 5.85
C ASP A 116 -2.88 -12.09 7.00
N TRP A 117 -1.59 -12.41 6.91
CA TRP A 117 -0.62 -11.95 7.89
C TRP A 117 -0.56 -10.41 7.92
N THR A 118 -0.46 -9.76 6.75
CA THR A 118 -0.37 -8.29 6.64
C THR A 118 -1.61 -7.61 7.23
N LEU A 119 -2.82 -8.09 6.93
CA LEU A 119 -4.06 -7.51 7.46
C LEU A 119 -4.14 -7.62 8.99
N ASN A 120 -3.74 -8.77 9.56
CA ASN A 120 -3.69 -8.96 11.01
C ASN A 120 -2.63 -8.03 11.64
N TRP A 121 -1.42 -7.98 11.06
CA TRP A 121 -0.36 -7.10 11.51
C TRP A 121 -0.81 -5.62 11.51
N VAL A 122 -1.48 -5.17 10.45
CA VAL A 122 -2.03 -3.81 10.37
C VAL A 122 -3.01 -3.55 11.51
N TYR A 123 -3.96 -4.47 11.74
CA TYR A 123 -4.94 -4.29 12.82
C TYR A 123 -4.28 -4.20 14.20
N GLU A 124 -3.25 -5.02 14.46
CA GLU A 124 -2.53 -5.00 15.72
C GLU A 124 -1.71 -3.72 15.95
N ASN A 125 -1.11 -3.16 14.88
CA ASN A 125 -0.17 -2.05 14.98
C ASN A 125 -0.78 -0.67 14.67
N LEU A 126 -2.03 -0.62 14.24
CA LEU A 126 -2.77 0.62 14.03
C LEU A 126 -3.36 1.11 15.35
N ASN A 127 -3.24 2.40 15.62
CA ASN A 127 -3.88 3.06 16.77
C ASN A 127 -5.40 2.97 16.69
N GLU A 128 -6.07 3.04 17.83
CA GLU A 128 -7.52 3.25 17.90
C GLU A 128 -7.88 4.57 17.20
N GLY A 129 -8.89 4.53 16.34
CA GLY A 129 -9.25 5.65 15.47
C GLY A 129 -8.35 5.80 14.23
N GLY A 130 -7.29 5.01 14.11
CA GLY A 130 -6.35 5.05 12.98
C GLY A 130 -6.96 4.54 11.67
N LEU A 131 -6.38 4.96 10.55
CA LEU A 131 -6.83 4.66 9.20
C LEU A 131 -5.98 3.58 8.52
N PHE A 132 -6.64 2.61 7.91
CA PHE A 132 -6.02 1.70 6.94
C PHE A 132 -6.53 2.03 5.55
N CYS A 133 -5.62 2.49 4.68
CA CYS A 133 -5.89 3.01 3.35
C CYS A 133 -5.35 2.04 2.30
N ILE A 134 -6.23 1.47 1.48
CA ILE A 134 -5.89 0.44 0.49
C ILE A 134 -6.27 0.90 -0.91
N GLU A 135 -5.34 0.79 -1.88
CA GLU A 135 -5.63 0.82 -3.31
C GLU A 135 -4.96 -0.37 -3.98
N VAL A 136 -5.75 -1.23 -4.67
CA VAL A 136 -5.28 -2.53 -5.14
C VAL A 136 -6.01 -2.98 -6.41
N ARG A 137 -5.41 -3.91 -7.17
CA ARG A 137 -6.07 -4.55 -8.31
C ARG A 137 -7.09 -5.58 -7.83
N GLY A 138 -8.32 -5.46 -8.32
CA GLY A 138 -9.39 -6.43 -8.11
C GLY A 138 -9.67 -7.26 -9.35
N GLN A 139 -10.65 -8.17 -9.26
CA GLN A 139 -11.06 -9.05 -10.36
C GLN A 139 -11.73 -8.31 -11.52
N LYS A 140 -12.15 -7.04 -11.35
CA LYS A 140 -12.62 -6.20 -12.45
C LYS A 140 -11.50 -5.39 -13.13
N ASN A 141 -10.25 -5.57 -12.71
CA ASN A 141 -9.13 -4.94 -13.39
C ASN A 141 -8.92 -5.54 -14.77
N GLU A 142 -8.53 -4.73 -15.73
CA GLU A 142 -8.38 -5.08 -17.13
C GLU A 142 -7.27 -6.11 -17.41
N LEU A 143 -6.40 -6.36 -16.43
CA LEU A 143 -5.36 -7.42 -16.47
C LEU A 143 -5.81 -8.74 -15.83
N TYR A 144 -7.00 -8.82 -15.25
CA TYR A 144 -7.49 -10.08 -14.68
C TYR A 144 -7.62 -11.15 -15.77
N GLU A 145 -7.23 -12.37 -15.45
CA GLU A 145 -7.16 -13.52 -16.35
C GLU A 145 -6.22 -13.33 -17.57
N LYS A 146 -5.36 -12.32 -17.56
CA LYS A 146 -4.32 -12.18 -18.59
C LYS A 146 -2.99 -12.74 -18.11
N GLY A 147 -2.31 -13.42 -19.01
CA GLY A 147 -1.04 -14.07 -18.73
C GLY A 147 -1.19 -15.54 -18.30
N GLU A 148 -0.15 -16.08 -17.66
CA GLU A 148 -0.10 -17.47 -17.22
C GLU A 148 -0.64 -17.59 -15.79
N LYS A 149 -1.62 -18.49 -15.59
CA LYS A 149 -2.21 -18.73 -14.26
C LYS A 149 -1.18 -19.39 -13.33
N VAL A 150 -1.06 -18.87 -12.11
CA VAL A 150 -0.17 -19.43 -11.09
C VAL A 150 -0.76 -20.72 -10.53
N ALA A 151 0.01 -21.79 -10.55
CA ALA A 151 -0.43 -23.08 -10.03
C ALA A 151 -0.69 -23.03 -8.52
N GLY A 152 -1.85 -23.51 -8.11
CA GLY A 152 -2.26 -23.54 -6.68
C GLY A 152 -2.85 -22.24 -6.15
N GLU A 153 -2.95 -21.20 -6.97
CA GLU A 153 -3.60 -19.94 -6.63
C GLU A 153 -4.79 -19.66 -7.57
N ASN A 154 -5.93 -19.25 -7.01
CA ASN A 154 -7.15 -19.11 -7.81
C ASN A 154 -7.13 -17.86 -8.71
N ASP A 155 -6.64 -16.74 -8.20
CA ASP A 155 -6.77 -15.41 -8.81
C ASP A 155 -5.41 -14.75 -9.05
N ALA A 156 -4.34 -15.56 -9.25
CA ALA A 156 -2.98 -15.08 -9.48
C ALA A 156 -2.50 -15.46 -10.90
N TYR A 157 -1.87 -14.49 -11.54
CA TYR A 157 -1.37 -14.61 -12.91
C TYR A 157 0.00 -13.96 -13.05
N ILE A 158 0.84 -14.53 -13.93
CA ILE A 158 2.09 -13.93 -14.38
C ILE A 158 1.85 -13.31 -15.76
N HIS A 159 1.93 -11.99 -15.84
CA HIS A 159 1.83 -11.23 -17.08
C HIS A 159 3.02 -10.28 -17.17
N ASP A 160 3.73 -10.27 -18.31
CA ASP A 160 4.96 -9.51 -18.52
C ASP A 160 6.02 -9.80 -17.45
N ASN A 161 6.24 -11.07 -17.13
CA ASN A 161 7.14 -11.57 -16.09
C ASN A 161 6.87 -10.99 -14.70
N HIS A 162 5.67 -10.52 -14.42
CA HIS A 162 5.30 -9.98 -13.14
C HIS A 162 4.08 -10.70 -12.55
N TYR A 163 4.25 -11.21 -11.32
CA TYR A 163 3.17 -11.81 -10.53
C TYR A 163 2.16 -10.77 -10.09
N ARG A 164 0.87 -11.07 -10.29
CA ARG A 164 -0.24 -10.28 -9.74
C ARG A 164 -1.36 -11.19 -9.28
N ARG A 165 -1.84 -10.96 -8.08
CA ARG A 165 -3.06 -11.59 -7.57
C ARG A 165 -4.18 -10.56 -7.60
N PHE A 166 -5.33 -10.93 -8.14
CA PHE A 166 -6.49 -10.05 -8.27
C PHE A 166 -7.47 -10.33 -7.15
N ILE A 167 -7.67 -9.34 -6.29
CA ILE A 167 -8.41 -9.50 -5.04
C ILE A 167 -9.92 -9.40 -5.32
N GLU A 168 -10.70 -10.31 -4.75
CA GLU A 168 -12.16 -10.20 -4.79
C GLU A 168 -12.60 -9.10 -3.81
N PHE A 169 -13.36 -8.13 -4.34
CA PHE A 169 -13.72 -6.89 -3.62
C PHE A 169 -14.52 -7.15 -2.34
N ASN A 170 -15.60 -7.96 -2.45
CA ASN A 170 -16.45 -8.22 -1.28
C ASN A 170 -15.72 -9.06 -0.24
N PHE A 171 -14.90 -10.02 -0.68
CA PHE A 171 -14.09 -10.83 0.22
C PHE A 171 -13.13 -9.97 1.04
N LEU A 172 -12.43 -9.03 0.42
CA LEU A 172 -11.54 -8.12 1.15
C LEU A 172 -12.31 -7.23 2.14
N CYS A 173 -13.50 -6.73 1.75
CA CYS A 173 -14.35 -5.97 2.66
C CYS A 173 -14.79 -6.80 3.87
N GLU A 174 -15.19 -8.05 3.67
CA GLU A 174 -15.62 -8.94 4.75
C GLU A 174 -14.45 -9.32 5.69
N GLU A 175 -13.26 -9.56 5.14
CA GLU A 175 -12.06 -9.81 5.94
C GLU A 175 -11.69 -8.62 6.83
N LEU A 176 -11.75 -7.39 6.30
CA LEU A 176 -11.52 -6.20 7.11
C LEU A 176 -12.55 -6.05 8.23
N LYS A 177 -13.84 -6.28 7.95
CA LYS A 177 -14.89 -6.27 8.97
C LYS A 177 -14.70 -7.36 10.02
N ARG A 178 -14.31 -8.57 9.60
CA ARG A 178 -14.04 -9.71 10.50
C ARG A 178 -12.88 -9.40 11.46
N LEU A 179 -11.88 -8.65 11.02
CA LEU A 179 -10.79 -8.15 11.88
C LEU A 179 -11.25 -7.06 12.84
N GLY A 180 -12.42 -6.47 12.63
CA GLY A 180 -12.96 -5.41 13.46
C GLY A 180 -12.85 -4.00 12.88
N PHE A 181 -12.42 -3.83 11.63
CA PHE A 181 -12.40 -2.52 10.98
C PHE A 181 -13.82 -2.03 10.65
N ILE A 182 -14.00 -0.72 10.74
CA ILE A 182 -15.17 -0.01 10.21
C ILE A 182 -14.79 0.51 8.82
N ILE A 183 -15.49 0.09 7.78
CA ILE A 183 -15.26 0.58 6.43
C ILE A 183 -15.95 1.93 6.25
N GLU A 184 -15.18 2.99 6.05
CA GLU A 184 -15.68 4.35 5.80
C GLU A 184 -15.89 4.64 4.31
N PHE A 185 -15.06 4.03 3.47
CA PHE A 185 -15.18 4.10 2.01
C PHE A 185 -14.76 2.77 1.40
N SER A 186 -15.53 2.25 0.45
CA SER A 186 -15.14 1.13 -0.39
C SER A 186 -15.77 1.21 -1.77
N LYS A 187 -14.95 1.09 -2.80
CA LYS A 187 -15.41 1.10 -4.18
C LYS A 187 -14.42 0.40 -5.09
N GLU A 188 -14.95 -0.33 -6.07
CA GLU A 188 -14.19 -0.85 -7.20
C GLU A 188 -14.62 -0.10 -8.46
N ALA A 189 -13.73 0.73 -9.03
CA ALA A 189 -14.03 1.61 -10.15
C ALA A 189 -12.77 2.02 -10.92
N SER A 190 -12.96 2.50 -12.14
CA SER A 190 -11.97 3.28 -12.87
C SER A 190 -11.88 4.72 -12.34
N GLY A 191 -10.87 5.49 -12.78
CA GLY A 191 -10.66 6.88 -12.37
C GLY A 191 -9.85 7.06 -11.09
N PHE A 192 -9.48 5.98 -10.40
CA PHE A 192 -8.67 6.08 -9.19
C PHE A 192 -7.18 6.30 -9.48
N ALA A 193 -6.66 5.66 -10.51
CA ALA A 193 -5.24 5.72 -10.87
C ALA A 193 -5.05 5.77 -12.39
N PRO A 194 -5.55 6.80 -13.09
CA PRO A 194 -5.34 6.95 -14.52
C PRO A 194 -3.83 7.08 -14.81
N PHE A 195 -3.36 6.37 -15.84
CA PHE A 195 -1.96 6.41 -16.22
C PHE A 195 -1.84 6.45 -17.75
N LYS A 196 -1.23 7.51 -18.29
CA LYS A 196 -1.17 7.79 -19.74
C LYS A 196 -2.58 7.70 -20.35
N ASP A 197 -2.76 6.83 -21.34
CA ASP A 197 -4.02 6.61 -22.05
C ASP A 197 -4.89 5.50 -21.42
N THR A 198 -4.48 4.96 -20.24
CA THR A 198 -5.21 3.90 -19.55
C THR A 198 -5.93 4.44 -18.31
N ASN A 199 -7.10 3.89 -18.04
CA ASN A 199 -7.93 4.20 -16.87
C ASN A 199 -8.51 2.90 -16.31
N GLU A 200 -7.60 2.06 -15.79
CA GLU A 200 -7.93 0.75 -15.27
C GLU A 200 -8.81 0.81 -14.02
N THR A 201 -9.51 -0.29 -13.77
CA THR A 201 -10.37 -0.48 -12.60
C THR A 201 -9.55 -0.95 -11.40
N PHE A 202 -9.68 -0.25 -10.27
CA PHE A 202 -9.02 -0.59 -9.01
C PHE A 202 -10.03 -0.62 -7.86
N ILE A 203 -9.70 -1.38 -6.83
CA ILE A 203 -10.36 -1.33 -5.53
C ILE A 203 -9.70 -0.23 -4.71
N ARG A 204 -10.51 0.63 -4.10
CA ARG A 204 -10.08 1.57 -3.05
C ARG A 204 -10.93 1.35 -1.82
N ILE A 205 -10.27 1.13 -0.69
CA ILE A 205 -10.93 0.96 0.61
C ILE A 205 -10.21 1.87 1.61
N ILE A 206 -10.99 2.57 2.42
CA ILE A 206 -10.51 3.28 3.60
C ILE A 206 -11.30 2.75 4.76
N SER A 207 -10.60 2.24 5.75
CA SER A 207 -11.19 1.64 6.93
C SER A 207 -10.54 2.21 8.19
N ARG A 208 -11.30 2.24 9.27
CA ARG A 208 -10.87 2.77 10.57
C ARG A 208 -10.88 1.68 11.62
N LYS A 209 -9.82 1.62 12.43
CA LYS A 209 -9.85 0.83 13.66
C LYS A 209 -10.76 1.53 14.68
N PRO A 210 -11.81 0.87 15.21
CA PRO A 210 -12.70 1.51 16.16
C PRO A 210 -11.97 1.96 17.42
N LEU A 211 -12.52 2.97 18.08
CA LEU A 211 -12.13 3.30 19.45
C LEU A 211 -12.61 2.16 20.37
N LYS A 212 -11.84 1.79 21.36
CA LYS A 212 -12.35 0.89 22.41
C LYS A 212 -13.39 1.64 23.23
N ASP A 213 -14.52 1.02 23.44
CA ASP A 213 -15.47 1.48 24.43
C ASP A 213 -14.80 1.44 25.81
N ASN A 214 -14.76 2.59 26.48
CA ASN A 214 -14.26 2.71 27.85
C ASN A 214 -15.23 2.08 28.85
#